data_62fa893facbb39961c45d42a4453e738
#
_entry.id   62fa893facbb39961c45d42a4453e738
#
_cell.length_a   1.000
_cell.length_b   1.000
_cell.length_c   1.000
_cell.angle_alpha   90.00
_cell.angle_beta   90.00
_cell.angle_gamma   90.00
#
_symmetry.space_group_name_H-M   'P 1'
#
loop_
_entity.id
_entity.type
_entity.pdbx_description
1 polymer ?
#
loop_
_entity_poly.entity_id
_entity_poly.type
_entity_poly.pdbx_seq_one_letter_code
_entity_poly.pdbx_strand_id
1 'polypeptide(L)'
;GRSIRPVGEEVLPEQPVPDGFNWETWLGPAQNRAYNQGYWKGGNLNWNRRWDFGNGVLGDMGSHLIDLPYWALELSRPSKVKSEGPAADKVAAPPSQIATWHHPEASIGAGKKGKVDLIWYHGPEGMKTMAERLQPKLGKDTNISKWHIGVAFVGDEGVIVSDYGKIVLSPGSKYKDYKRPAPSIQKSAGHYKEWLNACKGEGKSLC
;
A
#
# COMPACT_ATOMS: atom_id res chain seq x y z
N GLY A 1 -0.70 -4.77 -2.50
CA GLY A 1 0.51 -4.51 -3.27
C GLY A 1 0.33 -3.48 -4.36
N ARG A 2 1.41 -3.06 -4.97
CA ARG A 2 1.41 -2.03 -6.02
C ARG A 2 2.43 -2.30 -7.12
N SER A 3 2.02 -2.11 -8.36
CA SER A 3 2.93 -2.10 -9.51
C SER A 3 3.57 -0.71 -9.66
N ILE A 4 4.90 -0.64 -9.71
CA ILE A 4 5.67 0.61 -9.81
C ILE A 4 6.87 0.38 -10.70
N ARG A 5 7.24 1.41 -11.47
CA ARG A 5 8.47 1.40 -12.27
C ARG A 5 9.69 1.62 -11.36
N PRO A 6 10.80 0.91 -11.57
CA PRO A 6 12.04 1.17 -10.86
C PRO A 6 12.53 2.62 -11.09
N VAL A 7 13.15 3.22 -10.08
CA VAL A 7 13.95 4.44 -10.23
C VAL A 7 15.41 4.00 -10.31
N GLY A 8 16.20 4.65 -11.16
CA GLY A 8 17.63 4.41 -11.21
C GLY A 8 18.30 4.78 -9.88
N GLU A 9 19.34 4.06 -9.54
CA GLU A 9 20.14 4.20 -8.31
C GLU A 9 21.11 5.39 -8.37
N GLU A 10 21.23 6.04 -9.54
CA GLU A 10 22.24 7.04 -9.79
C GLU A 10 21.91 8.40 -9.21
N VAL A 11 22.94 9.10 -8.75
CA VAL A 11 22.90 10.55 -8.55
C VAL A 11 22.74 11.19 -9.93
N LEU A 12 21.65 11.93 -10.11
CA LEU A 12 21.34 12.52 -11.40
C LEU A 12 22.31 13.67 -11.73
N PRO A 13 22.67 13.84 -13.03
CA PRO A 13 23.56 14.92 -13.45
C PRO A 13 22.95 16.29 -13.16
N GLU A 14 23.80 17.27 -12.93
CA GLU A 14 23.38 18.64 -12.68
C GLU A 14 22.59 19.23 -13.85
N GLN A 15 21.58 20.01 -13.55
CA GLN A 15 20.79 20.81 -14.48
C GLN A 15 20.65 22.23 -13.94
N PRO A 16 20.42 23.24 -14.79
CA PRO A 16 20.12 24.58 -14.34
C PRO A 16 18.81 24.59 -13.54
N VAL A 17 18.79 25.30 -12.42
CA VAL A 17 17.59 25.51 -11.61
C VAL A 17 16.63 26.40 -12.40
N PRO A 18 15.36 26.03 -12.58
CA PRO A 18 14.38 26.88 -13.26
C PRO A 18 14.15 28.19 -12.52
N ASP A 19 13.86 29.24 -13.27
CA ASP A 19 13.54 30.55 -12.69
C ASP A 19 12.36 30.46 -11.71
N GLY A 20 12.53 31.07 -10.56
CA GLY A 20 11.51 31.05 -9.48
C GLY A 20 11.44 29.75 -8.68
N PHE A 21 12.26 28.73 -8.98
CA PHE A 21 12.29 27.50 -8.19
C PHE A 21 13.43 27.53 -7.16
N ASN A 22 13.10 27.49 -5.88
CA ASN A 22 14.08 27.45 -4.81
C ASN A 22 14.46 26.01 -4.48
N TRP A 23 15.56 25.53 -5.07
CA TRP A 23 16.04 24.17 -4.90
C TRP A 23 16.48 23.85 -3.47
N GLU A 24 17.13 24.79 -2.79
CA GLU A 24 17.58 24.62 -1.41
C GLU A 24 16.38 24.41 -0.46
N THR A 25 15.35 25.23 -0.61
CA THR A 25 14.11 25.07 0.16
C THR A 25 13.43 23.74 -0.13
N TRP A 26 13.45 23.28 -1.40
CA TRP A 26 12.88 21.98 -1.76
C TRP A 26 13.68 20.82 -1.18
N LEU A 27 15.01 20.89 -1.17
CA LEU A 27 15.87 19.89 -0.53
C LEU A 27 15.58 19.76 0.97
N GLY A 28 15.28 20.86 1.65
CA GLY A 28 15.04 20.89 3.09
C GLY A 28 16.22 20.29 3.87
N PRO A 29 15.99 19.31 4.76
CA PRO A 29 17.04 18.69 5.57
C PRO A 29 17.83 17.60 4.83
N ALA A 30 17.51 17.32 3.57
CA ALA A 30 18.23 16.31 2.79
C ALA A 30 19.67 16.74 2.51
N GLN A 31 20.53 15.76 2.17
CA GLN A 31 21.90 16.06 1.79
C GLN A 31 21.92 16.99 0.58
N ASN A 32 22.79 18.02 0.64
CA ASN A 32 22.97 18.94 -0.46
C ASN A 32 23.44 18.21 -1.72
N ARG A 33 22.78 18.49 -2.83
CA ARG A 33 23.07 17.92 -4.15
C ARG A 33 22.67 18.88 -5.26
N ALA A 34 23.33 18.75 -6.40
CA ALA A 34 23.00 19.52 -7.59
C ALA A 34 21.54 19.28 -8.04
N TYR A 35 20.92 20.32 -8.55
CA TYR A 35 19.56 20.24 -9.06
C TYR A 35 19.44 19.29 -10.26
N ASN A 36 18.39 18.51 -10.24
CA ASN A 36 17.90 17.78 -11.42
C ASN A 36 16.38 17.57 -11.30
N GLN A 37 15.64 17.90 -12.35
CA GLN A 37 14.19 17.73 -12.36
C GLN A 37 13.72 16.28 -12.13
N GLY A 38 14.57 15.28 -12.42
CA GLY A 38 14.29 13.87 -12.22
C GLY A 38 14.11 13.48 -10.75
N TYR A 39 14.51 14.33 -9.79
CA TYR A 39 14.26 14.07 -8.37
C TYR A 39 12.79 14.29 -7.99
N TRP A 40 12.10 15.24 -8.59
CA TRP A 40 10.75 15.66 -8.19
C TRP A 40 9.69 15.56 -9.27
N LYS A 41 10.07 15.59 -10.56
CA LYS A 41 9.13 15.51 -11.66
C LYS A 41 8.41 14.16 -11.64
N GLY A 42 7.06 14.21 -11.65
CA GLY A 42 6.22 13.02 -11.49
C GLY A 42 5.62 12.88 -10.08
N GLY A 43 5.92 13.82 -9.19
CA GLY A 43 5.30 13.93 -7.86
C GLY A 43 5.86 12.94 -6.83
N ASN A 44 5.11 12.76 -5.75
CA ASN A 44 5.50 11.94 -4.61
C ASN A 44 5.88 10.50 -4.98
N LEU A 45 5.24 9.91 -5.95
CA LEU A 45 5.53 8.54 -6.41
C LEU A 45 6.87 8.40 -7.15
N ASN A 46 7.56 9.50 -7.35
CA ASN A 46 8.89 9.51 -7.90
C ASN A 46 9.95 9.84 -6.83
N TRP A 47 9.80 10.98 -6.12
CA TRP A 47 10.79 11.39 -5.13
C TRP A 47 10.82 10.48 -3.89
N ASN A 48 9.69 9.90 -3.48
CA ASN A 48 9.61 9.01 -2.31
C ASN A 48 10.50 7.76 -2.40
N ARG A 49 10.98 7.42 -3.59
CA ARG A 49 11.84 6.23 -3.81
C ARG A 49 13.31 6.49 -3.51
N ARG A 50 13.68 7.74 -3.25
CA ARG A 50 15.04 8.12 -2.86
C ARG A 50 15.07 8.35 -1.36
N TRP A 51 16.06 7.76 -0.68
CA TRP A 51 16.14 7.83 0.79
C TRP A 51 16.20 9.25 1.34
N ASP A 52 16.77 10.19 0.56
CA ASP A 52 16.81 11.60 0.95
C ASP A 52 15.43 12.26 1.05
N PHE A 53 14.45 11.74 0.33
CA PHE A 53 13.14 12.40 0.18
C PHE A 53 11.97 11.54 0.65
N GLY A 54 12.18 10.24 0.90
CA GLY A 54 11.11 9.35 1.31
C GLY A 54 11.58 7.95 1.72
N ASN A 55 10.64 7.12 2.13
CA ASN A 55 10.87 5.79 2.65
C ASN A 55 10.47 4.67 1.67
N GLY A 56 10.51 4.97 0.38
CA GLY A 56 10.13 4.02 -0.67
C GLY A 56 8.64 3.75 -0.74
N VAL A 57 8.31 2.78 -1.58
CA VAL A 57 6.91 2.45 -1.90
C VAL A 57 6.13 1.93 -0.69
N LEU A 58 6.77 1.14 0.15
CA LEU A 58 6.12 0.63 1.37
C LEU A 58 5.87 1.77 2.37
N GLY A 59 6.81 2.69 2.55
CA GLY A 59 6.65 3.83 3.43
C GLY A 59 5.53 4.78 2.98
N ASP A 60 5.41 5.01 1.67
CA ASP A 60 4.34 5.84 1.10
C ASP A 60 2.99 5.12 1.08
N MET A 61 2.93 3.96 0.43
CA MET A 61 1.66 3.29 0.13
C MET A 61 1.22 2.29 1.21
N GLY A 62 2.07 2.00 2.18
CA GLY A 62 1.73 1.10 3.29
C GLY A 62 0.53 1.60 4.08
N SER A 63 0.51 2.87 4.44
CA SER A 63 -0.62 3.50 5.15
C SER A 63 -1.95 3.37 4.41
N HIS A 64 -1.92 3.40 3.08
CA HIS A 64 -3.12 3.27 2.26
C HIS A 64 -3.70 1.86 2.19
N LEU A 65 -2.88 0.82 2.35
CA LEU A 65 -3.29 -0.55 2.09
C LEU A 65 -3.19 -1.47 3.32
N ILE A 66 -2.27 -1.17 4.25
CA ILE A 66 -2.05 -1.97 5.45
C ILE A 66 -3.07 -1.61 6.54
N ASP A 67 -3.55 -0.39 6.55
CA ASP A 67 -4.57 0.09 7.51
C ASP A 67 -5.82 -0.82 7.50
N LEU A 68 -6.36 -1.12 6.33
CA LEU A 68 -7.55 -1.96 6.19
C LEU A 68 -7.41 -3.34 6.86
N PRO A 69 -6.37 -4.17 6.60
CA PRO A 69 -6.22 -5.44 7.30
C PRO A 69 -5.92 -5.28 8.78
N TYR A 70 -5.21 -4.24 9.22
CA TYR A 70 -5.01 -3.98 10.64
C TYR A 70 -6.33 -3.74 11.36
N TRP A 71 -7.17 -2.91 10.79
CA TRP A 71 -8.48 -2.61 11.35
C TRP A 71 -9.45 -3.79 11.25
N ALA A 72 -9.59 -4.40 10.07
CA ALA A 72 -10.55 -5.47 9.83
C ALA A 72 -10.25 -6.76 10.61
N LEU A 73 -8.98 -7.05 10.83
CA LEU A 73 -8.53 -8.27 11.53
C LEU A 73 -8.04 -7.99 12.95
N GLU A 74 -8.15 -6.74 13.44
CA GLU A 74 -7.69 -6.33 14.77
C GLU A 74 -6.24 -6.80 15.02
N LEU A 75 -5.35 -6.56 14.04
CA LEU A 75 -4.00 -7.08 14.09
C LEU A 75 -3.23 -6.48 15.27
N SER A 76 -2.61 -7.35 16.06
CA SER A 76 -1.70 -6.98 17.14
C SER A 76 -0.27 -6.75 16.61
N ARG A 77 0.71 -6.58 17.50
CA ARG A 77 2.12 -6.51 17.09
C ARG A 77 2.55 -7.80 16.41
N PRO A 78 3.28 -7.73 15.29
CA PRO A 78 3.86 -8.91 14.69
C PRO A 78 4.96 -9.49 15.59
N SER A 79 5.02 -10.81 15.67
CA SER A 79 6.08 -11.53 16.40
C SER A 79 7.37 -11.66 15.58
N LYS A 80 7.26 -11.56 14.25
CA LYS A 80 8.39 -11.66 13.32
C LYS A 80 8.09 -10.84 12.07
N VAL A 81 9.14 -10.23 11.53
CA VAL A 81 9.10 -9.54 10.24
C VAL A 81 10.19 -10.13 9.36
N LYS A 82 9.85 -10.37 8.07
CA LYS A 82 10.79 -10.83 7.04
C LYS A 82 10.67 -9.89 5.84
N SER A 83 11.80 -9.53 5.25
CA SER A 83 11.85 -8.79 3.98
C SER A 83 12.64 -9.60 2.96
N GLU A 84 12.15 -9.63 1.72
CA GLU A 84 12.73 -10.30 0.57
C GLU A 84 12.73 -9.32 -0.61
N GLY A 85 13.81 -9.33 -1.39
CA GLY A 85 13.97 -8.45 -2.55
C GLY A 85 15.43 -8.14 -2.82
N PRO A 86 15.72 -7.22 -3.74
CA PRO A 86 17.07 -6.74 -3.99
C PRO A 86 17.72 -6.20 -2.72
N ALA A 87 19.05 -6.24 -2.68
CA ALA A 87 19.81 -5.60 -1.61
C ALA A 87 19.45 -4.11 -1.51
N ALA A 88 19.48 -3.57 -0.30
CA ALA A 88 19.26 -2.13 -0.10
C ALA A 88 20.37 -1.33 -0.82
N ASP A 89 19.96 -0.35 -1.58
CA ASP A 89 20.85 0.62 -2.21
C ASP A 89 21.09 1.83 -1.29
N LYS A 90 22.17 2.57 -1.51
CA LYS A 90 22.52 3.75 -0.69
C LYS A 90 21.69 4.98 -1.04
N VAL A 91 21.14 5.03 -2.25
CA VAL A 91 20.45 6.22 -2.79
C VAL A 91 18.95 5.98 -2.92
N ALA A 92 18.56 4.77 -3.33
CA ALA A 92 17.18 4.45 -3.66
C ALA A 92 16.62 3.28 -2.84
N ALA A 93 15.34 3.37 -2.55
CA ALA A 93 14.57 2.27 -1.97
C ALA A 93 14.41 1.12 -2.99
N PRO A 94 14.32 -0.13 -2.53
CA PRO A 94 14.21 -1.28 -3.42
C PRO A 94 13.08 -1.13 -4.45
N PRO A 95 13.35 -1.41 -5.74
CA PRO A 95 12.35 -1.33 -6.79
C PRO A 95 11.26 -2.42 -6.69
N SER A 96 11.57 -3.49 -5.99
CA SER A 96 10.65 -4.59 -5.68
C SER A 96 10.90 -5.10 -4.26
N GLN A 97 9.85 -5.45 -3.55
CA GLN A 97 9.96 -5.99 -2.20
C GLN A 97 8.77 -6.89 -1.88
N ILE A 98 9.05 -7.94 -1.11
CA ILE A 98 8.05 -8.71 -0.39
C ILE A 98 8.36 -8.57 1.09
N ALA A 99 7.43 -8.04 1.87
CA ALA A 99 7.58 -7.97 3.32
C ALA A 99 6.45 -8.75 3.99
N THR A 100 6.81 -9.60 4.95
CA THR A 100 5.87 -10.46 5.67
C THR A 100 5.94 -10.14 7.15
N TRP A 101 4.77 -9.86 7.74
CA TRP A 101 4.58 -9.70 9.18
C TRP A 101 3.77 -10.87 9.70
N HIS A 102 4.33 -11.63 10.65
CA HIS A 102 3.67 -12.75 11.30
C HIS A 102 2.93 -12.25 12.53
N HIS A 103 1.61 -12.20 12.47
CA HIS A 103 0.74 -11.82 13.58
C HIS A 103 0.30 -13.08 14.32
N PRO A 104 0.69 -13.25 15.59
CA PRO A 104 0.34 -14.43 16.38
C PRO A 104 -1.14 -14.47 16.74
N GLU A 105 -1.78 -13.30 16.75
CA GLU A 105 -3.18 -13.15 17.11
C GLU A 105 -3.87 -12.11 16.22
N ALA A 106 -4.98 -12.51 15.61
CA ALA A 106 -5.82 -11.69 14.76
C ALA A 106 -7.27 -12.15 14.89
N SER A 107 -8.23 -11.28 14.65
CA SER A 107 -9.64 -11.63 14.51
C SER A 107 -9.87 -12.28 13.14
N ILE A 108 -10.19 -13.56 13.10
CA ILE A 108 -10.38 -14.34 11.86
C ILE A 108 -11.86 -14.62 11.56
N GLY A 109 -12.75 -13.84 12.17
CA GLY A 109 -14.19 -13.93 11.98
C GLY A 109 -14.89 -14.85 13.00
N ALA A 110 -16.22 -14.70 13.11
CA ALA A 110 -17.09 -15.44 14.02
C ALA A 110 -16.59 -15.47 15.50
N GLY A 111 -15.95 -14.39 15.95
CA GLY A 111 -15.37 -14.30 17.30
C GLY A 111 -14.12 -15.16 17.54
N LYS A 112 -13.58 -15.79 16.51
CA LYS A 112 -12.37 -16.60 16.61
C LYS A 112 -11.11 -15.76 16.49
N LYS A 113 -10.08 -16.17 17.24
CA LYS A 113 -8.71 -15.66 17.11
C LYS A 113 -7.83 -16.68 16.41
N GLY A 114 -6.87 -16.21 15.62
CA GLY A 114 -5.94 -17.06 14.90
C GLY A 114 -4.69 -16.33 14.45
N LYS A 115 -3.74 -17.06 13.87
CA LYS A 115 -2.51 -16.50 13.29
C LYS A 115 -2.79 -16.01 11.88
N VAL A 116 -2.22 -14.85 11.54
CA VAL A 116 -2.32 -14.27 10.20
C VAL A 116 -0.96 -13.76 9.75
N ASP A 117 -0.62 -14.02 8.52
CA ASP A 117 0.51 -13.40 7.83
C ASP A 117 -0.02 -12.26 6.98
N LEU A 118 0.42 -11.04 7.29
CA LEU A 118 0.23 -9.89 6.44
C LEU A 118 1.42 -9.81 5.49
N ILE A 119 1.16 -9.84 4.17
CA ILE A 119 2.21 -9.88 3.17
C ILE A 119 2.05 -8.70 2.22
N TRP A 120 3.07 -7.89 2.16
CA TRP A 120 3.19 -6.79 1.22
C TRP A 120 3.93 -7.21 -0.03
N TYR A 121 3.48 -6.75 -1.18
CA TYR A 121 4.15 -6.94 -2.47
C TYR A 121 4.21 -5.62 -3.21
N HIS A 122 5.37 -5.25 -3.73
CA HIS A 122 5.47 -4.17 -4.69
C HIS A 122 6.59 -4.41 -5.71
N GLY A 123 6.53 -3.64 -6.81
CA GLY A 123 7.46 -3.75 -7.91
C GLY A 123 7.23 -4.98 -8.80
N PRO A 124 7.98 -5.09 -9.92
CA PRO A 124 7.75 -6.14 -10.92
C PRO A 124 7.84 -7.56 -10.34
N GLU A 125 8.92 -7.88 -9.64
CA GLU A 125 9.15 -9.22 -9.07
C GLU A 125 8.18 -9.51 -7.92
N GLY A 126 7.93 -8.53 -7.06
CA GLY A 126 6.96 -8.65 -5.97
C GLY A 126 5.56 -8.92 -6.50
N MET A 127 5.12 -8.18 -7.51
CA MET A 127 3.80 -8.36 -8.11
C MET A 127 3.68 -9.69 -8.89
N LYS A 128 4.76 -10.13 -9.54
CA LYS A 128 4.81 -11.46 -10.17
C LYS A 128 4.62 -12.55 -9.13
N THR A 129 5.40 -12.51 -8.05
CA THR A 129 5.28 -13.50 -6.95
C THR A 129 3.90 -13.47 -6.30
N MET A 130 3.33 -12.27 -6.12
CA MET A 130 1.95 -12.13 -5.63
C MET A 130 0.96 -12.85 -6.55
N ALA A 131 1.06 -12.64 -7.87
CA ALA A 131 0.17 -13.28 -8.83
C ALA A 131 0.32 -14.81 -8.81
N GLU A 132 1.55 -15.32 -8.77
CA GLU A 132 1.83 -16.75 -8.68
C GLU A 132 1.24 -17.40 -7.42
N ARG A 133 1.31 -16.70 -6.28
CA ARG A 133 0.79 -17.21 -4.99
C ARG A 133 -0.74 -17.08 -4.85
N LEU A 134 -1.31 -16.03 -5.40
CA LEU A 134 -2.72 -15.69 -5.19
C LEU A 134 -3.63 -16.23 -6.30
N GLN A 135 -3.21 -16.22 -7.57
CA GLN A 135 -4.05 -16.65 -8.68
C GLN A 135 -4.62 -18.09 -8.51
N PRO A 136 -3.86 -19.08 -8.01
CA PRO A 136 -4.40 -20.42 -7.78
C PRO A 136 -5.53 -20.50 -6.74
N LYS A 137 -5.65 -19.48 -5.87
CA LYS A 137 -6.68 -19.39 -4.82
C LYS A 137 -7.94 -18.67 -5.30
N LEU A 138 -7.88 -18.05 -6.47
CA LEU A 138 -8.97 -17.30 -7.08
C LEU A 138 -9.74 -18.17 -8.08
N GLY A 139 -11.01 -17.86 -8.28
CA GLY A 139 -11.79 -18.45 -9.36
C GLY A 139 -11.31 -17.98 -10.74
N LYS A 140 -11.71 -18.70 -11.79
CA LYS A 140 -11.36 -18.37 -13.18
C LYS A 140 -11.88 -17.01 -13.63
N ASP A 141 -12.89 -16.48 -12.95
CA ASP A 141 -13.53 -15.18 -13.15
C ASP A 141 -12.73 -13.99 -12.58
N THR A 142 -11.72 -14.26 -11.77
CA THR A 142 -10.91 -13.24 -11.13
C THR A 142 -9.45 -13.34 -11.57
N ASN A 143 -9.01 -12.36 -12.37
CA ASN A 143 -7.61 -12.26 -12.81
C ASN A 143 -6.88 -11.21 -11.96
N ILE A 144 -6.01 -11.66 -11.07
CA ILE A 144 -5.29 -10.79 -10.14
C ILE A 144 -4.24 -9.90 -10.81
N SER A 145 -3.68 -10.30 -11.96
CA SER A 145 -2.70 -9.49 -12.69
C SER A 145 -3.29 -8.20 -13.27
N LYS A 146 -4.61 -8.08 -13.34
CA LYS A 146 -5.30 -6.83 -13.71
C LYS A 146 -5.48 -5.84 -12.54
N TRP A 147 -5.07 -6.22 -11.35
CA TRP A 147 -5.14 -5.38 -10.16
C TRP A 147 -3.79 -4.72 -9.91
N HIS A 148 -3.74 -3.40 -10.10
CA HIS A 148 -2.51 -2.62 -9.93
C HIS A 148 -2.29 -2.18 -8.47
N ILE A 149 -3.36 -2.17 -7.68
CA ILE A 149 -3.38 -1.79 -6.27
C ILE A 149 -4.51 -2.54 -5.58
N GLY A 150 -4.33 -2.90 -4.32
CA GLY A 150 -5.41 -3.51 -3.53
C GLY A 150 -4.92 -4.38 -2.40
N VAL A 151 -5.90 -4.90 -1.68
CA VAL A 151 -5.76 -5.84 -0.55
C VAL A 151 -6.51 -7.12 -0.87
N ALA A 152 -5.92 -8.26 -0.55
CA ALA A 152 -6.59 -9.55 -0.64
C ALA A 152 -6.63 -10.22 0.74
N PHE A 153 -7.82 -10.62 1.18
CA PHE A 153 -8.02 -11.47 2.36
C PHE A 153 -8.24 -12.88 1.89
N VAL A 154 -7.34 -13.77 2.27
CA VAL A 154 -7.34 -15.18 1.86
C VAL A 154 -7.83 -16.01 3.02
N GLY A 155 -9.01 -16.59 2.90
CA GLY A 155 -9.61 -17.50 3.86
C GLY A 155 -9.71 -18.93 3.32
N ASP A 156 -10.13 -19.85 4.17
CA ASP A 156 -10.30 -21.27 3.82
C ASP A 156 -11.41 -21.47 2.79
N GLU A 157 -12.41 -20.60 2.80
CA GLU A 157 -13.57 -20.72 1.91
C GLU A 157 -13.48 -19.91 0.62
N GLY A 158 -12.58 -18.95 0.53
CA GLY A 158 -12.41 -18.08 -0.63
C GLY A 158 -11.57 -16.86 -0.34
N VAL A 159 -11.58 -15.93 -1.28
CA VAL A 159 -10.75 -14.72 -1.24
C VAL A 159 -11.63 -13.49 -1.45
N ILE A 160 -11.42 -12.47 -0.61
CA ILE A 160 -11.92 -11.13 -0.88
C ILE A 160 -10.79 -10.32 -1.47
N VAL A 161 -10.99 -9.71 -2.64
CA VAL A 161 -10.05 -8.76 -3.23
C VAL A 161 -10.70 -7.39 -3.28
N SER A 162 -10.02 -6.39 -2.77
CA SER A 162 -10.54 -5.01 -2.69
C SER A 162 -9.51 -3.99 -3.11
N ASP A 163 -9.94 -2.95 -3.80
CA ASP A 163 -9.24 -1.68 -3.96
C ASP A 163 -10.13 -0.52 -3.48
N TYR A 164 -9.80 0.71 -3.81
CA TYR A 164 -10.56 1.89 -3.38
C TYR A 164 -12.01 1.96 -3.88
N GLY A 165 -12.36 1.28 -4.97
CA GLY A 165 -13.69 1.37 -5.59
C GLY A 165 -14.36 0.03 -5.86
N LYS A 166 -13.63 -1.08 -5.70
CA LYS A 166 -14.09 -2.39 -6.12
C LYS A 166 -13.84 -3.44 -5.05
N ILE A 167 -14.83 -4.29 -4.82
CA ILE A 167 -14.74 -5.45 -3.93
C ILE A 167 -15.24 -6.67 -4.69
N VAL A 168 -14.43 -7.72 -4.73
CA VAL A 168 -14.73 -9.00 -5.39
C VAL A 168 -14.61 -10.14 -4.41
N LEU A 169 -15.62 -11.01 -4.36
CA LEU A 169 -15.57 -12.31 -3.70
C LEU A 169 -15.19 -13.37 -4.75
N SER A 170 -14.22 -14.20 -4.46
CA SER A 170 -13.73 -15.23 -5.39
C SER A 170 -13.64 -16.59 -4.69
N PRO A 171 -14.07 -17.69 -5.35
CA PRO A 171 -14.62 -17.74 -6.70
C PRO A 171 -16.04 -17.19 -6.75
N GLY A 172 -16.36 -16.37 -7.78
CA GLY A 172 -17.65 -15.70 -7.91
C GLY A 172 -18.83 -16.70 -8.02
N SER A 173 -18.61 -17.87 -8.62
CA SER A 173 -19.62 -18.93 -8.69
C SER A 173 -20.12 -19.38 -7.32
N LYS A 174 -19.21 -19.46 -6.32
CA LYS A 174 -19.58 -19.83 -4.93
C LYS A 174 -20.41 -18.75 -4.26
N TYR A 175 -20.16 -17.48 -4.60
CA TYR A 175 -20.75 -16.31 -3.92
C TYR A 175 -21.82 -15.61 -4.74
N LYS A 176 -22.38 -16.28 -5.76
CA LYS A 176 -23.39 -15.70 -6.66
C LYS A 176 -24.60 -15.13 -5.91
N ASP A 177 -25.07 -15.86 -4.91
CA ASP A 177 -26.26 -15.49 -4.12
C ASP A 177 -25.91 -14.83 -2.77
N TYR A 178 -24.63 -14.49 -2.56
CA TYR A 178 -24.20 -13.85 -1.33
C TYR A 178 -24.77 -12.44 -1.19
N LYS A 179 -25.52 -12.25 -0.12
CA LYS A 179 -26.05 -10.92 0.26
C LYS A 179 -25.08 -10.26 1.24
N ARG A 180 -24.59 -9.09 0.87
CA ARG A 180 -23.76 -8.31 1.77
C ARG A 180 -24.55 -7.94 3.02
N PRO A 181 -23.94 -7.96 4.21
CA PRO A 181 -24.58 -7.47 5.42
C PRO A 181 -24.92 -5.99 5.28
N ALA A 182 -25.90 -5.54 6.06
CA ALA A 182 -26.18 -4.11 6.14
C ALA A 182 -24.94 -3.35 6.64
N PRO A 183 -24.68 -2.13 6.13
CA PRO A 183 -23.58 -1.32 6.61
C PRO A 183 -23.70 -1.10 8.12
N SER A 184 -22.67 -1.45 8.88
CA SER A 184 -22.56 -1.23 10.33
C SER A 184 -21.79 0.05 10.68
N ILE A 185 -21.15 0.66 9.70
CA ILE A 185 -20.37 1.89 9.84
C ILE A 185 -21.16 3.03 9.21
N GLN A 186 -21.22 4.15 9.91
CA GLN A 186 -21.88 5.35 9.39
C GLN A 186 -21.22 5.77 8.06
N LYS A 187 -22.06 6.13 7.09
CA LYS A 187 -21.56 6.66 5.82
C LYS A 187 -20.81 7.97 6.06
N SER A 188 -19.58 8.02 5.61
CA SER A 188 -18.76 9.23 5.67
C SER A 188 -19.44 10.40 4.93
N ALA A 189 -19.37 11.58 5.53
CA ALA A 189 -19.77 12.82 4.87
C ALA A 189 -18.77 13.27 3.79
N GLY A 190 -17.67 12.58 3.71
CA GLY A 190 -16.52 12.89 2.85
C GLY A 190 -15.37 13.50 3.64
N HIS A 191 -14.14 13.13 3.27
CA HIS A 191 -12.90 13.45 3.96
C HIS A 191 -12.79 14.93 4.39
N TYR A 192 -12.94 15.86 3.45
CA TYR A 192 -12.85 17.30 3.76
C TYR A 192 -13.95 17.79 4.70
N LYS A 193 -15.19 17.27 4.53
CA LYS A 193 -16.32 17.68 5.34
C LYS A 193 -16.20 17.15 6.76
N GLU A 194 -15.72 15.94 6.95
CA GLU A 194 -15.44 15.39 8.27
C GLU A 194 -14.41 16.23 9.03
N TRP A 195 -13.33 16.60 8.35
CA TRP A 195 -12.31 17.46 8.95
C TRP A 195 -12.87 18.83 9.35
N LEU A 196 -13.60 19.48 8.44
CA LEU A 196 -14.23 20.78 8.73
C LEU A 196 -15.25 20.69 9.89
N ASN A 197 -16.06 19.66 9.93
CA ASN A 197 -17.03 19.45 11.01
C ASN A 197 -16.30 19.22 12.35
N ALA A 198 -15.22 18.44 12.35
CA ALA A 198 -14.40 18.25 13.54
C ALA A 198 -13.78 19.54 14.05
N CYS A 199 -13.26 20.40 13.14
CA CYS A 199 -12.75 21.71 13.49
C CYS A 199 -13.80 22.64 14.12
N LYS A 200 -15.07 22.51 13.72
CA LYS A 200 -16.22 23.26 14.27
C LYS A 200 -16.79 22.65 15.54
N GLY A 201 -16.32 21.49 15.97
CA GLY A 201 -16.91 20.74 17.09
C GLY A 201 -18.23 20.03 16.75
N GLU A 202 -18.58 19.92 15.47
CA GLU A 202 -19.82 19.30 14.98
C GLU A 202 -19.72 17.77 14.78
N GLY A 203 -18.61 17.16 15.16
CA GLY A 203 -18.36 15.71 15.03
C GLY A 203 -16.91 15.34 15.28
N LYS A 204 -16.59 14.07 15.06
CA LYS A 204 -15.22 13.56 15.10
C LYS A 204 -14.77 13.17 13.69
N SER A 205 -13.53 13.46 13.33
CA SER A 205 -12.92 12.88 12.15
C SER A 205 -12.71 11.38 12.36
N LEU A 206 -12.97 10.58 11.33
CA LEU A 206 -12.70 9.15 11.33
C LEU A 206 -11.27 8.81 10.90
N CYS A 207 -10.49 9.82 10.47
CA CYS A 207 -9.10 9.71 10.08
C CYS A 207 -8.19 10.31 11.14
#